data_eb8ee4a19dd998dcdcff02c87a842ca4
#
_entry.id   eb8ee4a19dd998dcdcff02c87a842ca4
#
_cell.length_a   1.000
_cell.length_b   1.000
_cell.length_c   1.000
_cell.angle_alpha   90.00
_cell.angle_beta   90.00
_cell.angle_gamma   90.00
#
_symmetry.space_group_name_H-M   'P 1'
#
loop_
_entity.id
_entity.type
_entity.pdbx_description
1 polymer ?
#
loop_
_entity_poly.entity_id
_entity_poly.type
_entity_poly.pdbx_seq_one_letter_code
_entity_poly.pdbx_strand_id
1 'polypeptide(L)'
;MTSPYTDPTIDEYLRKRLMPVEGAIPQIAGIEMYGNSIPAGTVGGDVFEYINFQQRYDIHARIERAIKLSKEFLEPLGGSTPPRNSVDDHVEWLKSRPGFRSEIETEYRVARSSEQIRVAEDLQELYTTAGVLLVDAQGHGIISAKIGSTVHDTFHALMLAELDRRGKTTLELFEKLNLRLAQSVTARNALGRSEDESGREIATMLYGELRPNGHFRFVNFGHPPPLVFSAEYRKFMDIGKSQMAQFLALGLQIPEDHPDRTRYYSLQFRQRASTSDVAEITLMSPGDILFLYTDGVYDGSDTQDRSKSKQ
;
A
#
# COMPACT_ATOMS: atom_id res chain seq x y z
N MET A 1 8.17 37.70 -0.82
CA MET A 1 9.51 37.85 -1.40
C MET A 1 9.85 36.58 -2.11
N THR A 2 9.72 36.54 -3.44
CA THR A 2 10.09 35.38 -4.26
C THR A 2 11.61 35.28 -4.27
N SER A 3 12.13 34.13 -3.89
CA SER A 3 13.57 33.84 -3.96
C SER A 3 14.06 34.01 -5.41
N PRO A 4 15.09 34.78 -5.68
CA PRO A 4 15.52 35.11 -7.03
C PRO A 4 16.40 34.04 -7.71
N TYR A 5 16.47 32.82 -7.19
CA TYR A 5 17.41 31.79 -7.68
C TYR A 5 16.76 30.41 -7.80
N THR A 6 15.68 30.29 -8.57
CA THR A 6 15.28 28.99 -9.06
C THR A 6 15.51 28.95 -10.56
N ASP A 7 16.59 28.29 -10.97
CA ASP A 7 16.82 27.96 -12.37
C ASP A 7 15.71 26.98 -12.77
N PRO A 8 14.89 27.31 -13.78
CA PRO A 8 13.79 26.44 -14.23
C PRO A 8 14.24 25.03 -14.59
N THR A 9 15.49 24.87 -15.00
CA THR A 9 16.10 23.57 -15.31
C THR A 9 16.35 22.71 -14.07
N ILE A 10 16.72 23.33 -12.96
CA ILE A 10 16.91 22.62 -11.66
C ILE A 10 15.56 22.19 -11.13
N ASP A 11 14.56 23.05 -11.16
CA ASP A 11 13.21 22.75 -10.70
C ASP A 11 12.57 21.64 -11.52
N GLU A 12 12.70 21.66 -12.84
CA GLU A 12 12.21 20.60 -13.72
C GLU A 12 12.94 19.27 -13.47
N TYR A 13 14.26 19.32 -13.26
CA TYR A 13 15.06 18.15 -12.91
C TYR A 13 14.63 17.55 -11.57
N LEU A 14 14.45 18.36 -10.53
CA LEU A 14 14.00 17.93 -9.21
C LEU A 14 12.59 17.35 -9.28
N ARG A 15 11.67 17.98 -10.02
CA ARG A 15 10.32 17.46 -10.22
C ARG A 15 10.34 16.09 -10.89
N LYS A 16 11.08 15.91 -11.96
CA LYS A 16 11.18 14.61 -12.65
C LYS A 16 11.84 13.51 -11.79
N ARG A 17 12.68 13.89 -10.85
CA ARG A 17 13.47 12.94 -10.06
C ARG A 17 12.88 12.63 -8.68
N LEU A 18 12.16 13.59 -8.09
CA LEU A 18 11.61 13.47 -6.74
C LEU A 18 10.10 13.25 -6.71
N MET A 19 9.38 13.68 -7.77
CA MET A 19 7.95 13.45 -7.84
C MET A 19 7.69 12.16 -8.61
N PRO A 20 7.07 11.14 -7.98
CA PRO A 20 6.66 9.95 -8.69
C PRO A 20 5.67 10.28 -9.81
N VAL A 21 5.71 9.51 -10.89
CA VAL A 21 4.72 9.59 -11.97
C VAL A 21 3.40 9.04 -11.43
N GLU A 22 2.28 9.68 -11.76
CA GLU A 22 0.93 9.29 -11.30
C GLU A 22 0.54 7.84 -11.63
N GLY A 23 1.26 7.16 -12.48
CA GLY A 23 0.94 5.81 -12.94
C GLY A 23 -0.18 5.78 -13.99
N ALA A 24 -0.35 4.64 -14.63
CA ALA A 24 -1.43 4.44 -15.58
C ALA A 24 -2.74 4.18 -14.83
N ILE A 25 -3.80 4.92 -15.19
CA ILE A 25 -5.14 4.74 -14.60
C ILE A 25 -5.63 3.31 -14.92
N PRO A 26 -5.87 2.47 -13.90
CA PRO A 26 -6.40 1.13 -14.11
C PRO A 26 -7.79 1.19 -14.72
N GLN A 27 -8.06 0.28 -15.66
CA GLN A 27 -9.39 0.14 -16.26
C GLN A 27 -10.17 -0.92 -15.49
N ILE A 28 -11.17 -0.49 -14.72
CA ILE A 28 -12.06 -1.39 -13.98
C ILE A 28 -13.47 -1.27 -14.53
N ALA A 29 -14.09 -2.39 -14.83
CA ALA A 29 -15.46 -2.39 -15.34
C ALA A 29 -16.43 -1.72 -14.35
N GLY A 30 -17.17 -0.72 -14.81
CA GLY A 30 -18.16 0.00 -14.01
C GLY A 30 -17.58 1.04 -13.04
N ILE A 31 -16.28 1.33 -13.08
CA ILE A 31 -15.64 2.32 -12.22
C ILE A 31 -14.84 3.30 -13.07
N GLU A 32 -15.14 4.57 -12.89
CA GLU A 32 -14.36 5.67 -13.43
C GLU A 32 -13.45 6.25 -12.35
N MET A 33 -12.19 6.50 -12.71
CA MET A 33 -11.18 7.03 -11.79
C MET A 33 -10.62 8.34 -12.36
N TYR A 34 -10.54 9.34 -11.50
CA TYR A 34 -9.93 10.63 -11.83
C TYR A 34 -9.12 11.12 -10.63
N GLY A 35 -7.98 11.72 -10.87
CA GLY A 35 -7.18 12.36 -9.84
C GLY A 35 -6.30 13.46 -10.41
N ASN A 36 -5.92 14.38 -9.54
CA ASN A 36 -5.03 15.48 -9.87
C ASN A 36 -4.21 15.85 -8.64
N SER A 37 -2.95 16.18 -8.84
CA SER A 37 -2.06 16.71 -7.80
C SER A 37 -1.57 18.09 -8.22
N ILE A 38 -1.77 19.07 -7.33
CA ILE A 38 -1.32 20.44 -7.52
C ILE A 38 -0.34 20.76 -6.40
N PRO A 39 0.97 20.76 -6.68
CA PRO A 39 1.96 21.06 -5.66
C PRO A 39 1.87 22.53 -5.22
N ALA A 40 2.02 22.81 -3.94
CA ALA A 40 2.03 24.16 -3.36
C ALA A 40 3.23 25.01 -3.81
N GLY A 41 4.26 24.39 -4.38
CA GLY A 41 5.47 25.02 -4.90
C GLY A 41 6.00 24.27 -6.10
N THR A 42 7.30 24.39 -6.39
CA THR A 42 7.94 23.70 -7.52
C THR A 42 7.93 22.17 -7.33
N VAL A 43 8.14 21.71 -6.10
CA VAL A 43 8.03 20.32 -5.67
C VAL A 43 7.26 20.26 -4.35
N GLY A 44 6.36 19.29 -4.23
CA GLY A 44 5.56 19.03 -3.04
C GLY A 44 5.97 17.75 -2.33
N GLY A 45 5.49 17.57 -1.10
CA GLY A 45 5.63 16.33 -0.34
C GLY A 45 4.57 15.29 -0.69
N ASP A 46 3.50 15.73 -1.33
CA ASP A 46 2.37 14.88 -1.70
C ASP A 46 2.74 13.93 -2.83
N VAL A 47 2.41 12.66 -2.64
CA VAL A 47 2.49 11.62 -3.66
C VAL A 47 1.09 11.09 -3.91
N PHE A 48 0.70 11.06 -5.16
CA PHE A 48 -0.52 10.43 -5.61
C PHE A 48 -0.18 9.46 -6.74
N GLU A 49 -0.63 8.21 -6.62
CA GLU A 49 -0.40 7.20 -7.66
C GLU A 49 -1.61 6.29 -7.81
N TYR A 50 -1.98 6.02 -9.06
CA TYR A 50 -2.78 4.87 -9.43
C TYR A 50 -1.89 3.64 -9.61
N ILE A 51 -2.26 2.53 -9.00
CA ILE A 51 -1.52 1.30 -9.12
C ILE A 51 -2.29 0.33 -10.02
N ASN A 52 -1.84 0.24 -11.26
CA ASN A 52 -2.23 -0.83 -12.16
C ASN A 52 -1.34 -2.04 -11.88
N PHE A 53 -1.83 -3.00 -11.12
CA PHE A 53 -1.04 -4.13 -10.68
C PHE A 53 -0.45 -4.95 -11.83
N GLN A 54 -1.21 -5.13 -12.92
CA GLN A 54 -0.74 -5.87 -14.09
C GLN A 54 0.49 -5.22 -14.73
N GLN A 55 0.44 -3.90 -14.94
CA GLN A 55 1.51 -3.16 -15.59
C GLN A 55 2.68 -2.88 -14.63
N ARG A 56 2.37 -2.53 -13.38
CA ARG A 56 3.39 -2.12 -12.41
C ARG A 56 4.25 -3.28 -11.92
N TYR A 57 3.66 -4.47 -11.77
CA TYR A 57 4.30 -5.59 -11.09
C TYR A 57 4.39 -6.87 -11.92
N ASP A 58 4.04 -6.83 -13.20
CA ASP A 58 4.04 -8.00 -14.07
C ASP A 58 3.37 -9.22 -13.43
N ILE A 59 2.10 -9.05 -13.06
CA ILE A 59 1.32 -10.07 -12.34
C ILE A 59 1.29 -11.40 -13.11
N HIS A 60 1.28 -11.34 -14.44
CA HIS A 60 1.25 -12.55 -15.26
C HIS A 60 2.49 -13.42 -15.05
N ALA A 61 3.68 -12.84 -15.17
CA ALA A 61 4.94 -13.57 -14.94
C ALA A 61 5.05 -14.10 -13.50
N ARG A 62 4.48 -13.39 -12.51
CA ARG A 62 4.46 -13.84 -11.12
C ARG A 62 3.55 -15.04 -10.91
N ILE A 63 2.38 -15.06 -11.54
CA ILE A 63 1.47 -16.21 -11.52
C ILE A 63 2.15 -17.42 -12.15
N GLU A 64 2.75 -17.26 -13.35
CA GLU A 64 3.49 -18.33 -14.00
C GLU A 64 4.62 -18.88 -13.13
N ARG A 65 5.37 -17.98 -12.48
CA ARG A 65 6.44 -18.36 -11.55
C ARG A 65 5.90 -19.15 -10.34
N ALA A 66 4.81 -18.69 -9.71
CA ALA A 66 4.21 -19.39 -8.59
C ALA A 66 3.72 -20.80 -8.99
N ILE A 67 3.05 -20.93 -10.15
CA ILE A 67 2.63 -22.22 -10.70
C ILE A 67 3.85 -23.11 -10.99
N LYS A 68 4.92 -22.56 -11.55
CA LYS A 68 6.15 -23.31 -11.81
C LYS A 68 6.77 -23.82 -10.51
N LEU A 69 6.92 -22.96 -9.51
CA LEU A 69 7.46 -23.34 -8.18
C LEU A 69 6.59 -24.39 -7.49
N SER A 70 5.26 -24.32 -7.61
CA SER A 70 4.39 -25.35 -7.03
C SER A 70 4.68 -26.73 -7.62
N LYS A 71 4.92 -26.81 -8.93
CA LYS A 71 5.28 -28.06 -9.62
C LYS A 71 6.67 -28.54 -9.20
N GLU A 72 7.67 -27.65 -9.14
CA GLU A 72 9.04 -27.98 -8.74
C GLU A 72 9.11 -28.59 -7.33
N PHE A 73 8.26 -28.15 -6.40
CA PHE A 73 8.16 -28.77 -5.08
C PHE A 73 7.69 -30.23 -5.14
N LEU A 74 6.90 -30.58 -6.14
CA LEU A 74 6.31 -31.92 -6.31
C LEU A 74 7.14 -32.85 -7.22
N GLU A 75 8.00 -32.32 -8.10
CA GLU A 75 8.80 -33.10 -9.06
C GLU A 75 9.63 -34.23 -8.43
N PRO A 76 10.34 -34.02 -7.31
CA PRO A 76 11.13 -35.08 -6.66
C PRO A 76 10.30 -36.28 -6.17
N LEU A 77 8.98 -36.12 -6.14
CA LEU A 77 8.04 -37.13 -5.69
C LEU A 77 7.52 -38.04 -6.81
N GLY A 78 8.03 -37.89 -8.05
CA GLY A 78 7.85 -38.83 -9.15
C GLY A 78 6.86 -38.43 -10.23
N GLY A 79 7.17 -37.40 -11.00
CA GLY A 79 6.92 -37.25 -12.45
C GLY A 79 5.51 -37.32 -13.03
N SER A 80 4.43 -37.38 -12.30
CA SER A 80 3.08 -37.25 -12.84
C SER A 80 2.35 -36.05 -12.26
N THR A 81 1.56 -35.37 -13.10
CA THR A 81 0.81 -34.18 -12.73
C THR A 81 -0.18 -34.50 -11.60
N PRO A 82 -0.16 -33.75 -10.47
CA PRO A 82 -1.12 -33.96 -9.41
C PRO A 82 -2.54 -33.60 -9.87
N PRO A 83 -3.57 -34.20 -9.25
CA PRO A 83 -4.95 -33.84 -9.52
C PRO A 83 -5.21 -32.36 -9.18
N ARG A 84 -6.03 -31.68 -9.98
CA ARG A 84 -6.26 -30.21 -9.87
C ARG A 84 -7.25 -29.80 -8.80
N ASN A 85 -7.83 -30.71 -8.02
CA ASN A 85 -9.13 -30.48 -7.39
C ASN A 85 -9.12 -30.17 -5.89
N SER A 86 -8.12 -30.60 -5.09
CA SER A 86 -8.03 -30.21 -3.68
C SER A 86 -6.63 -30.47 -3.08
N VAL A 87 -6.34 -29.85 -1.93
CA VAL A 87 -5.10 -30.11 -1.17
C VAL A 87 -5.09 -31.55 -0.65
N ASP A 88 -6.25 -32.08 -0.24
CA ASP A 88 -6.39 -33.41 0.31
C ASP A 88 -6.15 -34.50 -0.76
N ASP A 89 -6.65 -34.30 -1.98
CA ASP A 89 -6.38 -35.16 -3.13
C ASP A 89 -4.89 -35.18 -3.48
N HIS A 90 -4.19 -34.06 -3.32
CA HIS A 90 -2.74 -33.96 -3.51
C HIS A 90 -1.97 -34.75 -2.45
N VAL A 91 -2.38 -34.69 -1.20
CA VAL A 91 -1.76 -35.40 -0.08
C VAL A 91 -1.93 -36.91 -0.24
N GLU A 92 -3.14 -37.39 -0.60
CA GLU A 92 -3.40 -38.80 -0.83
C GLU A 92 -2.64 -39.33 -2.04
N TRP A 93 -2.58 -38.56 -3.15
CA TRP A 93 -1.83 -38.90 -4.34
C TRP A 93 -0.32 -39.03 -4.04
N LEU A 94 0.23 -38.16 -3.20
CA LEU A 94 1.63 -38.22 -2.79
C LEU A 94 1.92 -39.44 -1.89
N LYS A 95 1.04 -39.75 -0.95
CA LYS A 95 1.15 -40.93 -0.08
C LYS A 95 1.13 -42.24 -0.86
N SER A 96 0.51 -42.28 -2.05
CA SER A 96 0.41 -43.48 -2.90
C SER A 96 1.66 -43.78 -3.73
N ARG A 97 2.71 -42.91 -3.69
CA ARG A 97 3.87 -43.05 -4.60
C ARG A 97 5.01 -43.91 -4.05
N PRO A 98 5.64 -44.78 -4.89
CA PRO A 98 6.87 -45.46 -4.53
C PRO A 98 8.04 -44.46 -4.50
N GLY A 99 8.74 -44.36 -3.36
CA GLY A 99 9.85 -43.41 -3.16
C GLY A 99 9.63 -42.37 -2.09
N PHE A 100 8.56 -42.43 -1.36
CA PHE A 100 8.23 -41.67 -0.18
C PHE A 100 9.36 -41.75 0.87
N ARG A 101 10.23 -40.74 0.92
CA ARG A 101 11.47 -40.83 1.72
C ARG A 101 11.31 -40.45 3.19
N SER A 102 10.39 -39.58 3.52
CA SER A 102 9.96 -39.32 4.91
C SER A 102 8.61 -38.60 4.86
N GLU A 103 7.75 -38.90 5.82
CA GLU A 103 6.46 -38.20 5.96
C GLU A 103 6.66 -36.68 6.08
N ILE A 104 7.64 -36.26 6.88
CA ILE A 104 7.95 -34.85 7.12
C ILE A 104 8.38 -34.11 5.84
N GLU A 105 9.25 -34.73 5.01
CA GLU A 105 9.70 -34.07 3.77
C GLU A 105 8.55 -33.95 2.77
N THR A 106 7.70 -34.94 2.70
CA THR A 106 6.53 -34.92 1.81
C THR A 106 5.49 -33.89 2.26
N GLU A 107 5.17 -33.88 3.55
CA GLU A 107 4.27 -32.86 4.12
C GLU A 107 4.80 -31.45 3.89
N TYR A 108 6.10 -31.22 4.08
CA TYR A 108 6.73 -29.94 3.78
C TYR A 108 6.57 -29.54 2.30
N ARG A 109 6.87 -30.46 1.36
CA ARG A 109 6.79 -30.20 -0.07
C ARG A 109 5.36 -29.92 -0.54
N VAL A 110 4.39 -30.68 -0.03
CA VAL A 110 2.97 -30.47 -0.29
C VAL A 110 2.51 -29.11 0.25
N ALA A 111 2.90 -28.78 1.48
CA ALA A 111 2.56 -27.48 2.08
C ALA A 111 3.12 -26.32 1.26
N ARG A 112 4.37 -26.41 0.80
CA ARG A 112 5.01 -25.39 -0.04
C ARG A 112 4.36 -25.27 -1.42
N SER A 113 4.03 -26.41 -2.04
CA SER A 113 3.29 -26.41 -3.31
C SER A 113 1.92 -25.73 -3.16
N SER A 114 1.16 -26.10 -2.15
CA SER A 114 -0.14 -25.51 -1.84
C SER A 114 -0.05 -24.01 -1.54
N GLU A 115 1.00 -23.57 -0.87
CA GLU A 115 1.27 -22.15 -0.61
C GLU A 115 1.47 -21.40 -1.96
N GLN A 116 2.24 -21.96 -2.90
CA GLN A 116 2.46 -21.36 -4.21
C GLN A 116 1.18 -21.30 -5.07
N ILE A 117 0.31 -22.27 -4.96
CA ILE A 117 -1.00 -22.24 -5.62
C ILE A 117 -1.84 -21.09 -5.07
N ARG A 118 -1.90 -20.93 -3.73
CA ARG A 118 -2.60 -19.79 -3.13
C ARG A 118 -2.02 -18.44 -3.54
N VAL A 119 -0.69 -18.34 -3.64
CA VAL A 119 -0.03 -17.12 -4.16
C VAL A 119 -0.51 -16.82 -5.58
N ALA A 120 -0.61 -17.84 -6.46
CA ALA A 120 -1.12 -17.64 -7.80
C ALA A 120 -2.59 -17.21 -7.83
N GLU A 121 -3.44 -17.77 -6.96
CA GLU A 121 -4.85 -17.41 -6.82
C GLU A 121 -5.01 -15.98 -6.30
N ASP A 122 -4.30 -15.60 -5.23
CA ASP A 122 -4.30 -14.24 -4.68
C ASP A 122 -3.82 -13.21 -5.73
N LEU A 123 -2.77 -13.54 -6.51
CA LEU A 123 -2.31 -12.70 -7.63
C LEU A 123 -3.36 -12.56 -8.74
N GLN A 124 -4.15 -13.60 -9.00
CA GLN A 124 -5.21 -13.57 -10.01
C GLN A 124 -6.30 -12.55 -9.65
N GLU A 125 -6.60 -12.34 -8.37
CA GLU A 125 -7.56 -11.32 -7.94
C GLU A 125 -7.09 -9.89 -8.28
N LEU A 126 -5.78 -9.65 -8.34
CA LEU A 126 -5.22 -8.34 -8.65
C LEU A 126 -5.40 -7.92 -10.11
N TYR A 127 -5.76 -8.84 -11.02
CA TYR A 127 -6.05 -8.50 -12.41
C TYR A 127 -7.20 -7.49 -12.58
N THR A 128 -8.17 -7.54 -11.67
CA THR A 128 -9.36 -6.69 -11.72
C THR A 128 -9.36 -5.65 -10.59
N THR A 129 -8.28 -5.53 -9.85
CA THR A 129 -8.14 -4.61 -8.73
C THR A 129 -7.33 -3.39 -9.13
N ALA A 130 -7.78 -2.20 -8.75
CA ALA A 130 -6.98 -0.99 -8.82
C ALA A 130 -6.44 -0.64 -7.44
N GLY A 131 -5.15 -0.31 -7.36
CA GLY A 131 -4.59 0.30 -6.17
C GLY A 131 -4.57 1.82 -6.27
N VAL A 132 -4.66 2.47 -5.11
CA VAL A 132 -4.46 3.92 -4.96
C VAL A 132 -3.53 4.14 -3.79
N LEU A 133 -2.52 4.99 -4.01
CA LEU A 133 -1.57 5.41 -2.99
C LEU A 133 -1.61 6.92 -2.86
N LEU A 134 -1.90 7.42 -1.67
CA LEU A 134 -1.73 8.82 -1.29
C LEU A 134 -0.72 8.89 -0.15
N VAL A 135 0.23 9.81 -0.27
CA VAL A 135 1.21 10.12 0.77
C VAL A 135 1.28 11.64 0.88
N ASP A 136 1.31 12.13 2.10
CA ASP A 136 1.56 13.53 2.39
C ASP A 136 2.71 13.61 3.40
N ALA A 137 3.84 14.12 2.94
CA ALA A 137 5.06 14.21 3.73
C ALA A 137 5.14 15.54 4.46
N GLN A 138 5.45 15.50 5.75
CA GLN A 138 5.55 16.67 6.60
C GLN A 138 6.48 17.74 6.02
N GLY A 139 6.01 19.00 5.99
CA GLY A 139 6.76 20.16 5.53
C GLY A 139 6.50 20.48 4.07
N HIS A 140 7.40 21.23 3.45
CA HIS A 140 7.27 21.68 2.06
C HIS A 140 8.63 21.69 1.33
N GLY A 141 8.57 21.71 0.02
CA GLY A 141 9.75 21.82 -0.84
C GLY A 141 10.57 20.52 -0.94
N ILE A 142 11.87 20.63 -1.14
CA ILE A 142 12.76 19.51 -1.47
C ILE A 142 12.81 18.43 -0.39
N ILE A 143 12.74 18.82 0.88
CA ILE A 143 12.83 17.87 2.00
C ILE A 143 11.60 16.98 2.03
N SER A 144 10.41 17.56 1.96
CA SER A 144 9.16 16.79 1.94
C SER A 144 9.06 15.95 0.66
N ALA A 145 9.44 16.47 -0.50
CA ALA A 145 9.49 15.71 -1.75
C ALA A 145 10.42 14.49 -1.66
N LYS A 146 11.58 14.64 -0.98
CA LYS A 146 12.48 13.51 -0.72
C LYS A 146 11.84 12.46 0.19
N ILE A 147 11.11 12.88 1.24
CA ILE A 147 10.39 11.97 2.13
C ILE A 147 9.32 11.21 1.33
N GLY A 148 8.48 11.92 0.59
CA GLY A 148 7.46 11.33 -0.26
C GLY A 148 8.03 10.32 -1.25
N SER A 149 9.12 10.66 -1.95
CA SER A 149 9.82 9.74 -2.85
C SER A 149 10.38 8.52 -2.11
N THR A 150 10.94 8.69 -0.91
CA THR A 150 11.46 7.57 -0.11
C THR A 150 10.34 6.63 0.30
N VAL A 151 9.20 7.15 0.72
CA VAL A 151 8.00 6.35 1.05
C VAL A 151 7.54 5.58 -0.18
N HIS A 152 7.38 6.26 -1.31
CA HIS A 152 6.96 5.68 -2.58
C HIS A 152 7.88 4.52 -3.02
N ASP A 153 9.17 4.76 -3.12
CA ASP A 153 10.13 3.75 -3.60
C ASP A 153 10.22 2.55 -2.65
N THR A 154 10.19 2.81 -1.33
CA THR A 154 10.21 1.75 -0.32
C THR A 154 8.92 0.93 -0.36
N PHE A 155 7.76 1.59 -0.50
CA PHE A 155 6.46 0.93 -0.64
C PHE A 155 6.47 -0.04 -1.83
N HIS A 156 6.90 0.40 -3.02
CA HIS A 156 6.93 -0.45 -4.21
C HIS A 156 7.92 -1.61 -4.08
N ALA A 157 9.09 -1.39 -3.48
CA ALA A 157 10.05 -2.46 -3.24
C ALA A 157 9.48 -3.54 -2.28
N LEU A 158 8.80 -3.11 -1.22
CA LEU A 158 8.14 -4.01 -0.28
C LEU A 158 6.93 -4.71 -0.92
N MET A 159 6.16 -4.00 -1.75
CA MET A 159 5.03 -4.58 -2.49
C MET A 159 5.50 -5.72 -3.40
N LEU A 160 6.58 -5.53 -4.17
CA LEU A 160 7.18 -6.59 -4.98
C LEU A 160 7.48 -7.84 -4.16
N ALA A 161 8.11 -7.66 -2.98
CA ALA A 161 8.46 -8.77 -2.11
C ALA A 161 7.22 -9.48 -1.52
N GLU A 162 6.16 -8.73 -1.17
CA GLU A 162 4.92 -9.31 -0.66
C GLU A 162 4.15 -10.07 -1.75
N LEU A 163 4.09 -9.53 -2.97
CA LEU A 163 3.44 -10.20 -4.09
C LEU A 163 4.16 -11.51 -4.47
N ASP A 164 5.50 -11.52 -4.46
CA ASP A 164 6.28 -12.75 -4.69
C ASP A 164 6.06 -13.81 -3.60
N ARG A 165 5.87 -13.36 -2.35
CA ARG A 165 5.78 -14.26 -1.21
C ARG A 165 4.35 -14.71 -0.91
N ARG A 166 3.37 -13.83 -1.09
CA ARG A 166 1.99 -14.03 -0.61
C ARG A 166 0.91 -13.80 -1.65
N GLY A 167 1.27 -13.25 -2.82
CA GLY A 167 0.32 -12.92 -3.87
C GLY A 167 -0.60 -11.73 -3.59
N LYS A 168 -0.46 -11.08 -2.43
CA LYS A 168 -1.34 -10.01 -1.96
C LYS A 168 -0.63 -9.02 -1.04
N THR A 169 -1.22 -7.86 -0.87
CA THR A 169 -0.78 -6.86 0.11
C THR A 169 -1.14 -7.29 1.53
N THR A 170 -0.20 -7.16 2.45
CA THR A 170 -0.40 -7.46 3.87
C THR A 170 0.03 -6.30 4.75
N LEU A 171 -0.43 -6.28 5.99
CA LEU A 171 -0.03 -5.26 6.96
C LEU A 171 1.46 -5.31 7.32
N GLU A 172 2.11 -6.46 7.13
CA GLU A 172 3.56 -6.61 7.32
C GLU A 172 4.38 -5.71 6.38
N LEU A 173 3.85 -5.41 5.19
CA LEU A 173 4.44 -4.42 4.28
C LEU A 173 4.56 -3.05 4.97
N PHE A 174 3.47 -2.59 5.56
CA PHE A 174 3.40 -1.27 6.19
C PHE A 174 4.21 -1.20 7.49
N GLU A 175 4.27 -2.28 8.26
CA GLU A 175 5.18 -2.42 9.39
C GLU A 175 6.63 -2.18 8.96
N LYS A 176 7.07 -2.86 7.90
CA LYS A 176 8.43 -2.72 7.36
C LYS A 176 8.68 -1.32 6.83
N LEU A 177 7.68 -0.72 6.16
CA LEU A 177 7.75 0.65 5.67
C LEU A 177 7.95 1.64 6.84
N ASN A 178 7.14 1.52 7.88
CA ASN A 178 7.26 2.36 9.08
C ASN A 178 8.61 2.19 9.78
N LEU A 179 9.07 0.95 9.96
CA LEU A 179 10.39 0.66 10.53
C LEU A 179 11.52 1.30 9.72
N ARG A 180 11.43 1.27 8.39
CA ARG A 180 12.44 1.86 7.51
C ARG A 180 12.55 3.37 7.70
N LEU A 181 11.42 4.06 7.82
CA LEU A 181 11.39 5.51 8.08
C LEU A 181 11.88 5.84 9.49
N ALA A 182 11.41 5.13 10.51
CA ALA A 182 11.83 5.34 11.90
C ALA A 182 13.34 5.09 12.09
N GLN A 183 13.90 4.06 11.42
CA GLN A 183 15.34 3.76 11.50
C GLN A 183 16.21 4.84 10.84
N SER A 184 15.73 5.50 9.80
CA SER A 184 16.48 6.57 9.14
C SER A 184 16.67 7.77 10.09
N VAL A 185 15.72 8.04 10.94
CA VAL A 185 15.80 9.06 12.02
C VAL A 185 16.82 8.65 13.08
N THR A 186 16.71 7.41 13.58
CA THR A 186 17.62 6.91 14.63
C THR A 186 19.08 6.90 14.18
N ALA A 187 19.36 6.52 12.94
CA ALA A 187 20.70 6.51 12.38
C ALA A 187 21.30 7.94 12.26
N ARG A 188 20.47 8.94 11.95
CA ARG A 188 20.91 10.35 11.89
C ARG A 188 21.22 10.91 13.26
N ASN A 189 20.40 10.62 14.26
CA ASN A 189 20.62 11.04 15.65
C ASN A 189 21.91 10.43 16.21
N ALA A 190 22.20 9.16 15.92
CA ALA A 190 23.44 8.49 16.30
C ALA A 190 24.70 9.13 15.70
N LEU A 191 24.57 9.84 14.56
CA LEU A 191 25.67 10.57 13.91
C LEU A 191 25.83 12.01 14.42
N GLY A 192 25.17 12.39 15.54
CA GLY A 192 25.32 13.68 16.19
C GLY A 192 24.75 14.86 15.39
N ARG A 193 23.88 14.60 14.42
CA ARG A 193 23.11 15.65 13.78
C ARG A 193 21.94 16.00 14.69
N SER A 194 22.00 17.23 15.24
CA SER A 194 21.09 17.75 16.27
C SER A 194 19.62 17.46 15.99
N GLU A 195 18.90 17.20 17.08
CA GLU A 195 17.45 17.03 17.17
C GLU A 195 16.65 18.32 16.83
N ASP A 196 17.02 19.04 15.79
CA ASP A 196 16.10 19.99 15.22
C ASP A 196 14.86 19.22 14.77
N GLU A 197 13.69 19.58 15.24
CA GLU A 197 12.39 18.97 14.93
C GLU A 197 12.15 18.86 13.40
N SER A 198 12.86 19.65 12.61
CA SER A 198 12.90 19.63 11.15
C SER A 198 13.51 18.35 10.54
N GLY A 199 14.07 17.42 11.33
CA GLY A 199 14.77 16.23 10.86
C GLY A 199 13.96 14.93 10.86
N ARG A 200 12.71 14.93 11.33
CA ARG A 200 11.87 13.73 11.35
C ARG A 200 11.26 13.48 9.98
N GLU A 201 11.46 12.29 9.45
CA GLU A 201 10.79 11.85 8.22
C GLU A 201 9.41 11.28 8.58
N ILE A 202 8.43 12.16 8.67
CA ILE A 202 7.04 11.82 8.99
C ILE A 202 6.20 12.01 7.74
N ALA A 203 5.34 11.05 7.46
CA ALA A 203 4.37 11.13 6.39
C ALA A 203 3.03 10.52 6.81
N THR A 204 1.94 11.15 6.42
CA THR A 204 0.64 10.48 6.42
C THR A 204 0.50 9.66 5.15
N MET A 205 -0.26 8.58 5.20
CA MET A 205 -0.44 7.70 4.05
C MET A 205 -1.80 7.03 4.06
N LEU A 206 -2.41 6.94 2.90
CA LEU A 206 -3.55 6.09 2.62
C LEU A 206 -3.21 5.19 1.44
N TYR A 207 -3.35 3.89 1.64
CA TYR A 207 -3.29 2.91 0.56
C TYR A 207 -4.59 2.14 0.51
N GLY A 208 -5.14 1.97 -0.68
CA GLY A 208 -6.38 1.22 -0.87
C GLY A 208 -6.43 0.42 -2.16
N GLU A 209 -7.28 -0.59 -2.13
CA GLU A 209 -7.55 -1.51 -3.24
C GLU A 209 -9.04 -1.47 -3.57
N LEU A 210 -9.37 -1.12 -4.80
CA LEU A 210 -10.72 -0.99 -5.31
C LEU A 210 -11.02 -2.14 -6.28
N ARG A 211 -12.13 -2.84 -6.05
CA ARG A 211 -12.61 -3.98 -6.85
C ARG A 211 -13.81 -3.60 -7.72
N PRO A 212 -14.10 -4.35 -8.80
CA PRO A 212 -15.23 -4.05 -9.71
C PRO A 212 -16.60 -4.00 -9.05
N ASN A 213 -16.76 -4.66 -7.91
CA ASN A 213 -18.01 -4.64 -7.12
C ASN A 213 -18.17 -3.38 -6.26
N GLY A 214 -17.32 -2.36 -6.43
CA GLY A 214 -17.34 -1.14 -5.63
C GLY A 214 -16.75 -1.29 -4.23
N HIS A 215 -16.18 -2.45 -3.91
CA HIS A 215 -15.56 -2.69 -2.62
C HIS A 215 -14.17 -2.06 -2.55
N PHE A 216 -13.99 -1.09 -1.66
CA PHE A 216 -12.74 -0.39 -1.39
C PHE A 216 -12.20 -0.81 -0.03
N ARG A 217 -11.07 -1.48 -0.04
CA ARG A 217 -10.35 -1.93 1.15
C ARG A 217 -9.10 -1.08 1.31
N PHE A 218 -8.87 -0.49 2.50
CA PHE A 218 -7.78 0.45 2.69
C PHE A 218 -7.16 0.41 4.09
N VAL A 219 -5.94 0.92 4.18
CA VAL A 219 -5.24 1.23 5.43
C VAL A 219 -4.93 2.71 5.47
N ASN A 220 -5.02 3.30 6.67
CA ASN A 220 -4.83 4.73 6.88
C ASN A 220 -3.82 4.98 7.99
N PHE A 221 -2.75 5.71 7.67
CA PHE A 221 -1.68 6.12 8.57
C PHE A 221 -1.74 7.63 8.80
N GLY A 222 -2.64 8.06 9.66
CA GLY A 222 -2.80 9.48 10.01
C GLY A 222 -3.29 10.38 8.88
N HIS A 223 -3.69 9.81 7.72
CA HIS A 223 -4.16 10.55 6.56
C HIS A 223 -5.62 10.97 6.72
N PRO A 224 -6.10 12.05 6.07
CA PRO A 224 -7.51 12.40 6.05
C PRO A 224 -8.38 11.21 5.62
N PRO A 225 -9.52 10.97 6.30
CA PRO A 225 -10.36 9.84 5.97
C PRO A 225 -11.04 10.01 4.61
N PRO A 226 -11.32 8.92 3.89
CA PRO A 226 -12.13 8.97 2.68
C PRO A 226 -13.50 9.59 2.91
N LEU A 227 -14.02 10.29 1.90
CA LEU A 227 -15.40 10.76 1.87
C LEU A 227 -16.19 9.93 0.86
N VAL A 228 -17.41 9.59 1.18
CA VAL A 228 -18.33 8.89 0.27
C VAL A 228 -19.54 9.76 0.04
N PHE A 229 -19.77 10.11 -1.22
CA PHE A 229 -21.03 10.73 -1.64
C PHE A 229 -21.94 9.66 -2.22
N SER A 230 -23.14 9.53 -1.66
CA SER A 230 -24.15 8.62 -2.18
C SER A 230 -25.00 9.34 -3.22
N ALA A 231 -25.06 8.79 -4.41
CA ALA A 231 -25.90 9.30 -5.50
C ALA A 231 -27.40 9.09 -5.19
N GLU A 232 -27.74 8.00 -4.53
CA GLU A 232 -29.11 7.69 -4.11
C GLU A 232 -29.66 8.71 -3.11
N TYR A 233 -28.87 8.98 -2.04
CA TYR A 233 -29.30 9.90 -0.98
C TYR A 233 -28.89 11.35 -1.25
N ARG A 234 -28.09 11.64 -2.30
CA ARG A 234 -27.57 12.94 -2.67
C ARG A 234 -26.89 13.70 -1.54
N LYS A 235 -26.11 12.96 -0.73
CA LYS A 235 -25.36 13.52 0.41
C LYS A 235 -24.08 12.74 0.69
N PHE A 236 -23.17 13.39 1.40
CA PHE A 236 -22.04 12.67 1.98
C PHE A 236 -22.52 11.75 3.11
N MET A 237 -22.02 10.53 3.08
CA MET A 237 -22.30 9.52 4.08
C MET A 237 -21.34 9.69 5.25
N ASP A 238 -21.85 9.56 6.46
CA ASP A 238 -20.99 9.48 7.65
C ASP A 238 -20.40 8.07 7.74
N ILE A 239 -19.10 7.98 7.46
CA ILE A 239 -18.35 6.75 7.68
C ILE A 239 -17.94 6.77 9.14
N GLY A 240 -18.66 6.02 9.97
CA GLY A 240 -18.42 5.98 11.41
C GLY A 240 -16.95 5.72 11.74
N LYS A 241 -16.40 6.47 12.71
CA LYS A 241 -15.00 6.32 13.15
C LYS A 241 -14.65 4.89 13.57
N SER A 242 -15.62 4.09 13.98
CA SER A 242 -15.45 2.67 14.32
C SER A 242 -15.21 1.76 13.10
N GLN A 243 -15.50 2.25 11.89
CA GLN A 243 -15.29 1.51 10.64
C GLN A 243 -13.93 1.86 9.99
N MET A 244 -13.22 2.83 10.54
CA MET A 244 -11.93 3.27 10.04
C MET A 244 -10.83 2.93 11.04
N ALA A 245 -10.10 1.83 10.78
CA ALA A 245 -8.86 1.57 11.49
C ALA A 245 -7.82 2.60 11.06
N GLN A 246 -7.44 3.49 11.97
CA GLN A 246 -6.42 4.50 11.74
C GLN A 246 -5.18 4.16 12.55
N PHE A 247 -4.03 4.13 11.90
CA PHE A 247 -2.72 4.01 12.52
C PHE A 247 -2.08 5.39 12.71
N LEU A 248 -1.04 5.48 13.53
CA LEU A 248 -0.21 6.67 13.60
C LEU A 248 0.49 6.93 12.25
N ALA A 249 0.80 8.19 11.97
CA ALA A 249 1.57 8.57 10.79
C ALA A 249 2.90 7.80 10.73
N LEU A 250 3.35 7.50 9.51
CA LEU A 250 4.59 6.80 9.25
C LEU A 250 5.81 7.60 9.75
N GLY A 251 6.83 6.90 10.23
CA GLY A 251 8.05 7.51 10.75
C GLY A 251 7.99 7.93 12.23
N LEU A 252 6.80 7.92 12.84
CA LEU A 252 6.66 8.13 14.28
C LEU A 252 7.16 6.90 15.05
N GLN A 253 7.89 7.14 16.13
CA GLN A 253 8.18 6.10 17.11
C GLN A 253 6.89 5.77 17.87
N ILE A 254 6.47 4.52 17.78
CA ILE A 254 5.27 4.07 18.47
C ILE A 254 5.61 3.81 19.94
N PRO A 255 4.99 4.52 20.90
CA PRO A 255 5.19 4.31 22.33
C PRO A 255 4.92 2.85 22.73
N GLU A 256 5.54 2.40 23.83
CA GLU A 256 5.42 1.00 24.27
C GLU A 256 3.99 0.59 24.64
N ASP A 257 3.23 1.51 25.13
CA ASP A 257 1.83 1.37 25.57
C ASP A 257 0.81 1.65 24.46
N HIS A 258 1.27 2.09 23.27
CA HIS A 258 0.35 2.45 22.19
C HIS A 258 -0.27 1.21 21.54
N PRO A 259 -1.59 1.21 21.28
CA PRO A 259 -2.29 0.07 20.66
C PRO A 259 -1.68 -0.40 19.34
N ASP A 260 -1.15 0.52 18.52
CA ASP A 260 -0.54 0.20 17.24
C ASP A 260 0.67 -0.73 17.39
N ARG A 261 1.42 -0.63 18.49
CA ARG A 261 2.54 -1.54 18.73
C ARG A 261 2.09 -2.99 18.82
N THR A 262 0.99 -3.24 19.52
CA THR A 262 0.38 -4.56 19.60
C THR A 262 -0.19 -4.99 18.26
N ARG A 263 -0.79 -4.07 17.51
CA ARG A 263 -1.35 -4.32 16.16
C ARG A 263 -0.27 -4.70 15.16
N TYR A 264 0.91 -4.08 15.18
CA TYR A 264 2.02 -4.41 14.28
C TYR A 264 2.77 -5.68 14.69
N TYR A 265 2.96 -5.94 15.98
CA TYR A 265 3.88 -6.96 16.47
C TYR A 265 3.21 -8.23 17.02
N SER A 266 1.88 -8.26 17.13
CA SER A 266 1.22 -9.46 17.66
C SER A 266 1.26 -10.60 16.64
N LEU A 267 1.56 -11.82 17.14
CA LEU A 267 1.49 -13.04 16.32
C LEU A 267 0.06 -13.31 15.82
N GLN A 268 -0.95 -12.91 16.59
CA GLN A 268 -2.36 -12.97 16.17
C GLN A 268 -2.66 -12.06 14.99
N PHE A 269 -1.97 -10.93 14.91
CA PHE A 269 -2.05 -9.99 13.81
C PHE A 269 -1.47 -10.59 12.50
N ARG A 270 -0.39 -11.34 12.60
CA ARG A 270 0.21 -12.05 11.45
C ARG A 270 -0.64 -13.21 10.95
N GLN A 271 -1.43 -13.84 11.82
CA GLN A 271 -2.28 -15.00 11.49
C GLN A 271 -3.72 -14.63 11.12
N ARG A 272 -4.21 -13.53 11.66
CA ARG A 272 -5.50 -12.95 11.35
C ARG A 272 -5.27 -11.50 10.95
N ALA A 273 -5.22 -11.22 9.65
CA ALA A 273 -5.71 -9.92 9.22
C ALA A 273 -7.17 -9.87 9.67
N SER A 274 -7.38 -9.51 10.94
CA SER A 274 -8.74 -9.31 11.40
C SER A 274 -9.29 -8.16 10.57
N THR A 275 -10.50 -8.29 10.12
CA THR A 275 -11.28 -7.25 9.43
C THR A 275 -11.27 -5.91 10.17
N SER A 276 -10.84 -5.86 11.43
CA SER A 276 -10.77 -4.65 12.25
C SER A 276 -9.58 -3.73 11.98
N ASP A 277 -8.52 -4.22 11.33
CA ASP A 277 -7.29 -3.43 11.10
C ASP A 277 -7.17 -2.91 9.66
N VAL A 278 -8.07 -3.34 8.81
CA VAL A 278 -8.24 -2.86 7.44
C VAL A 278 -9.65 -2.28 7.35
N ALA A 279 -9.75 -1.04 6.96
CA ALA A 279 -11.05 -0.41 6.77
C ALA A 279 -11.63 -0.81 5.43
N GLU A 280 -12.95 -0.92 5.37
CA GLU A 280 -13.67 -1.33 4.17
C GLU A 280 -14.87 -0.41 3.93
N ILE A 281 -15.01 0.04 2.69
CA ILE A 281 -16.14 0.84 2.19
C ILE A 281 -16.71 0.11 0.98
N THR A 282 -18.03 0.01 0.89
CA THR A 282 -18.69 -0.50 -0.30
C THR A 282 -19.55 0.58 -0.93
N LEU A 283 -19.26 0.92 -2.17
CA LEU A 283 -20.07 1.78 -3.00
C LEU A 283 -21.27 0.95 -3.49
N MET A 284 -22.46 1.33 -3.10
CA MET A 284 -23.67 0.49 -3.23
C MET A 284 -24.45 0.77 -4.52
N SER A 285 -24.34 1.98 -5.04
CA SER A 285 -25.19 2.43 -6.14
C SER A 285 -24.39 3.04 -7.28
N PRO A 286 -24.82 2.88 -8.53
CA PRO A 286 -24.25 3.61 -9.66
C PRO A 286 -24.28 5.13 -9.40
N GLY A 287 -23.12 5.78 -9.61
CA GLY A 287 -22.95 7.20 -9.35
C GLY A 287 -22.52 7.54 -7.92
N ASP A 288 -22.33 6.58 -7.04
CA ASP A 288 -21.63 6.79 -5.77
C ASP A 288 -20.19 7.21 -6.04
N ILE A 289 -19.68 8.16 -5.25
CA ILE A 289 -18.34 8.71 -5.42
C ILE A 289 -17.53 8.47 -4.14
N LEU A 290 -16.37 7.83 -4.30
CA LEU A 290 -15.33 7.77 -3.30
C LEU A 290 -14.33 8.90 -3.56
N PHE A 291 -14.17 9.79 -2.58
CA PHE A 291 -13.27 10.92 -2.66
C PHE A 291 -12.13 10.76 -1.66
N LEU A 292 -10.90 10.78 -2.19
CA LEU A 292 -9.65 10.70 -1.43
C LEU A 292 -8.89 12.02 -1.64
N TYR A 293 -8.25 12.55 -0.58
CA TYR A 293 -7.63 13.87 -0.65
C TYR A 293 -6.53 14.04 0.40
N THR A 294 -5.57 14.94 0.15
CA THR A 294 -4.60 15.41 1.13
C THR A 294 -5.11 16.68 1.83
N ASP A 295 -4.50 17.09 2.94
CA ASP A 295 -4.93 18.26 3.72
C ASP A 295 -4.78 19.59 2.97
N GLY A 296 -3.93 19.64 1.93
CA GLY A 296 -3.79 20.79 1.05
C GLY A 296 -5.11 21.28 0.42
N VAL A 297 -6.17 20.45 0.40
CA VAL A 297 -7.52 20.87 -0.01
C VAL A 297 -8.09 21.92 0.96
N TYR A 298 -7.73 21.87 2.25
CA TYR A 298 -8.22 22.80 3.25
C TYR A 298 -7.33 24.04 3.40
N ASP A 299 -6.02 23.89 3.20
CA ASP A 299 -5.04 24.96 3.40
C ASP A 299 -5.10 26.04 2.29
N GLY A 300 -5.66 25.71 1.14
CA GLY A 300 -5.79 26.64 0.01
C GLY A 300 -6.76 27.81 0.21
N SER A 301 -7.60 27.80 1.25
CA SER A 301 -8.65 28.80 1.45
C SER A 301 -8.24 30.06 2.24
N ASP A 302 -7.11 30.04 2.96
CA ASP A 302 -6.84 31.05 4.02
C ASP A 302 -5.84 32.15 3.61
N THR A 303 -5.27 32.12 2.41
CA THR A 303 -4.25 33.12 2.00
C THR A 303 -4.83 34.46 1.54
N GLN A 304 -6.13 34.56 1.26
CA GLN A 304 -6.74 35.83 0.83
C GLN A 304 -7.34 36.68 1.96
N ASP A 305 -7.60 36.15 3.14
CA ASP A 305 -8.33 36.86 4.19
C ASP A 305 -7.45 37.51 5.27
N ARG A 306 -6.15 37.16 5.32
CA ARG A 306 -5.22 37.78 6.30
C ARG A 306 -4.77 39.22 5.96
N SER A 307 -5.10 39.71 4.78
CA SER A 307 -4.77 41.10 4.37
C SER A 307 -5.82 42.15 4.78
N LYS A 308 -6.99 41.73 5.25
CA LYS A 308 -8.11 42.63 5.59
C LYS A 308 -8.33 42.87 7.07
N SER A 309 -7.59 42.23 7.97
CA SER A 309 -7.76 42.44 9.44
C SER A 309 -6.73 43.38 10.09
N LYS A 310 -5.99 44.17 9.30
CA LYS A 310 -5.11 45.22 9.80
C LYS A 310 -5.41 46.54 9.09
N GLN A 311 -6.56 47.09 9.33
CA GLN A 311 -6.84 48.52 9.24
C GLN A 311 -7.69 48.94 10.42
#